data_e07d34a4d308099662d1a92ead4af1f7
#
_entry.id   e07d34a4d308099662d1a92ead4af1f7
#
_cell.length_a   1.000
_cell.length_b   1.000
_cell.length_c   1.000
_cell.angle_alpha   90.00
_cell.angle_beta   90.00
_cell.angle_gamma   90.00
#
_symmetry.space_group_name_H-M   'P 1'
#
loop_
_entity.id
_entity.type
_entity.pdbx_description
1 polymer ?
#
loop_
_entity_poly.entity_id
_entity_poly.type
_entity_poly.pdbx_seq_one_letter_code
_entity_poly.pdbx_strand_id
1 'polypeptide(L)'
;MEALLVSTAIVALAEMGDKTQLLSFVLAAKLRRKVPILLGITVATLANHFLAGYVGAWLASLVSPRVLTWVIALSFFAFGAWALKPDTLEENQELRGAGVFTTTLIAFFLVEMGDKTQLATVALAARYESLPAVVAGTTLGMVIANAPAVWMGEALAHRINMAWMRRIAAALFVALGILTLLAPEHAGHLGNS
;
A
#
# COMPACT_ATOMS: atom_id res chain seq x y z
N MET A 1 16.91 0.01 -6.77
CA MET A 1 16.74 -1.11 -5.80
C MET A 1 16.12 -0.64 -4.50
N GLU A 2 16.57 0.48 -3.92
CA GLU A 2 16.03 1.03 -2.67
C GLU A 2 14.52 1.29 -2.74
N ALA A 3 14.05 2.03 -3.76
CA ALA A 3 12.64 2.33 -3.95
C ALA A 3 11.74 1.08 -3.92
N LEU A 4 12.15 0.00 -4.59
CA LEU A 4 11.42 -1.26 -4.62
C LEU A 4 11.37 -1.91 -3.24
N LEU A 5 12.52 -2.05 -2.58
CA LEU A 5 12.62 -2.73 -1.27
C LEU A 5 11.87 -1.96 -0.19
N VAL A 6 12.07 -0.65 -0.11
CA VAL A 6 11.40 0.21 0.88
C VAL A 6 9.89 0.20 0.65
N SER A 7 9.43 0.38 -0.58
CA SER A 7 8.00 0.34 -0.91
C SER A 7 7.37 -1.01 -0.58
N THR A 8 8.08 -2.13 -0.87
CA THR A 8 7.61 -3.48 -0.53
C THR A 8 7.46 -3.64 0.99
N ALA A 9 8.49 -3.28 1.75
CA ALA A 9 8.48 -3.45 3.20
C ALA A 9 7.38 -2.62 3.86
N ILE A 10 7.23 -1.36 3.44
CA ILE A 10 6.24 -0.45 4.02
C ILE A 10 4.83 -0.94 3.77
N VAL A 11 4.50 -1.25 2.51
CA VAL A 11 3.14 -1.69 2.17
C VAL A 11 2.87 -3.07 2.77
N ALA A 12 3.81 -4.01 2.73
CA ALA A 12 3.62 -5.31 3.35
C ALA A 12 3.27 -5.21 4.84
N LEU A 13 3.97 -4.34 5.58
CA LEU A 13 3.73 -4.16 7.01
C LEU A 13 2.48 -3.32 7.30
N ALA A 14 2.19 -2.31 6.48
CA ALA A 14 0.99 -1.48 6.62
C ALA A 14 -0.31 -2.27 6.37
N GLU A 15 -0.25 -3.24 5.44
CA GLU A 15 -1.37 -4.10 5.09
C GLU A 15 -1.62 -5.25 6.07
N MET A 16 -0.60 -5.63 6.87
CA MET A 16 -0.80 -6.69 7.86
C MET A 16 -1.79 -6.25 8.94
N GLY A 17 -2.94 -6.91 8.97
CA GLY A 17 -4.04 -6.60 9.89
C GLY A 17 -4.99 -5.53 9.39
N ASP A 18 -4.93 -5.20 8.10
CA ASP A 18 -5.81 -4.23 7.48
C ASP A 18 -7.10 -4.85 6.91
N LYS A 19 -8.02 -3.99 6.48
CA LYS A 19 -9.31 -4.39 5.87
C LYS A 19 -9.14 -5.27 4.62
N THR A 20 -8.09 -5.05 3.82
CA THR A 20 -7.78 -5.85 2.63
C THR A 20 -7.35 -7.27 2.97
N GLN A 21 -6.63 -7.48 4.07
CA GLN A 21 -6.31 -8.82 4.56
C GLN A 21 -7.58 -9.54 5.04
N LEU A 22 -8.49 -8.84 5.73
CA LEU A 22 -9.80 -9.41 6.12
C LEU A 22 -10.64 -9.76 4.88
N LEU A 23 -10.66 -8.89 3.86
CA LEU A 23 -11.32 -9.16 2.59
C LEU A 23 -10.73 -10.41 1.91
N SER A 24 -9.40 -10.57 1.93
CA SER A 24 -8.71 -11.76 1.41
C SER A 24 -9.18 -13.04 2.09
N PHE A 25 -9.35 -13.04 3.42
CA PHE A 25 -9.90 -14.17 4.17
C PHE A 25 -11.34 -14.49 3.73
N VAL A 26 -12.20 -13.46 3.64
CA VAL A 26 -13.60 -13.63 3.24
C VAL A 26 -13.71 -14.19 1.82
N LEU A 27 -12.96 -13.65 0.87
CA LEU A 27 -12.94 -14.12 -0.52
C LEU A 27 -12.40 -15.56 -0.61
N ALA A 28 -11.33 -15.87 0.12
CA ALA A 28 -10.77 -17.22 0.15
C ALA A 28 -11.77 -18.26 0.71
N ALA A 29 -12.48 -17.90 1.79
CA ALA A 29 -13.51 -18.77 2.39
C ALA A 29 -14.72 -18.98 1.47
N LYS A 30 -15.21 -17.90 0.83
CA LYS A 30 -16.40 -17.95 -0.03
C LYS A 30 -16.11 -18.56 -1.40
N LEU A 31 -15.03 -18.16 -2.07
CA LEU A 31 -14.78 -18.51 -3.47
C LEU A 31 -13.89 -19.74 -3.67
N ARG A 32 -13.09 -20.10 -2.67
CA ARG A 32 -12.27 -21.32 -2.59
C ARG A 32 -11.32 -21.56 -3.79
N ARG A 33 -10.95 -20.49 -4.53
CA ARG A 33 -10.06 -20.54 -5.69
C ARG A 33 -8.90 -19.56 -5.51
N LYS A 34 -7.81 -20.03 -4.92
CA LYS A 34 -6.67 -19.20 -4.46
C LYS A 34 -6.00 -18.42 -5.58
N VAL A 35 -5.67 -19.06 -6.70
CA VAL A 35 -4.92 -18.42 -7.80
C VAL A 35 -5.72 -17.27 -8.44
N PRO A 36 -6.99 -17.44 -8.87
CA PRO A 36 -7.77 -16.32 -9.39
C PRO A 36 -7.95 -15.17 -8.38
N ILE A 37 -8.02 -15.46 -7.08
CA ILE A 37 -8.08 -14.42 -6.03
C ILE A 37 -6.77 -13.64 -6.01
N LEU A 38 -5.61 -14.30 -5.94
CA LEU A 38 -4.33 -13.60 -5.93
C LEU A 38 -4.08 -12.79 -7.21
N LEU A 39 -4.48 -13.31 -8.37
CA LEU A 39 -4.40 -12.54 -9.62
C LEU A 39 -5.29 -11.31 -9.58
N GLY A 40 -6.52 -11.44 -9.04
CA GLY A 40 -7.44 -10.31 -8.87
C GLY A 40 -6.87 -9.24 -7.94
N ILE A 41 -6.30 -9.64 -6.79
CA ILE A 41 -5.59 -8.75 -5.87
C ILE A 41 -4.45 -8.04 -6.59
N THR A 42 -3.58 -8.79 -7.26
CA THR A 42 -2.40 -8.25 -7.94
C THR A 42 -2.77 -7.20 -9.00
N VAL A 43 -3.77 -7.50 -9.85
CA VAL A 43 -4.18 -6.58 -10.91
C VAL A 43 -4.89 -5.36 -10.35
N ALA A 44 -5.77 -5.53 -9.36
CA ALA A 44 -6.43 -4.42 -8.68
C ALA A 44 -5.43 -3.46 -8.03
N THR A 45 -4.48 -4.01 -7.28
CA THR A 45 -3.43 -3.24 -6.62
C THR A 45 -2.51 -2.55 -7.62
N LEU A 46 -2.08 -3.26 -8.67
CA LEU A 46 -1.25 -2.68 -9.72
C LEU A 46 -1.92 -1.46 -10.35
N ALA A 47 -3.22 -1.56 -10.67
CA ALA A 47 -3.98 -0.45 -11.23
C ALA A 47 -4.10 0.72 -10.26
N ASN A 48 -4.49 0.47 -9.01
CA ASN A 48 -4.62 1.50 -7.96
C ASN A 48 -3.29 2.19 -7.66
N HIS A 49 -2.23 1.40 -7.46
CA HIS A 49 -0.92 1.94 -7.11
C HIS A 49 -0.23 2.63 -8.29
N PHE A 50 -0.49 2.19 -9.52
CA PHE A 50 -0.02 2.91 -10.70
C PHE A 50 -0.68 4.29 -10.81
N LEU A 51 -2.01 4.37 -10.66
CA LEU A 51 -2.74 5.66 -10.67
C LEU A 51 -2.25 6.57 -9.54
N ALA A 52 -2.15 6.05 -8.33
CA ALA A 52 -1.66 6.78 -7.17
C ALA A 52 -0.22 7.26 -7.35
N GLY A 53 0.66 6.39 -7.80
CA GLY A 53 2.06 6.70 -8.05
C GLY A 53 2.24 7.74 -9.16
N TYR A 54 1.44 7.65 -10.23
CA TYR A 54 1.43 8.66 -11.30
C TYR A 54 1.04 10.04 -10.75
N VAL A 55 -0.02 10.10 -9.93
CA VAL A 55 -0.44 11.35 -9.27
C VAL A 55 0.67 11.87 -8.35
N GLY A 56 1.34 11.00 -7.58
CA GLY A 56 2.45 11.38 -6.71
C GLY A 56 3.63 11.98 -7.47
N ALA A 57 4.06 11.31 -8.54
CA ALA A 57 5.14 11.79 -9.40
C ALA A 57 4.78 13.13 -10.10
N TRP A 58 3.53 13.25 -10.55
CA TRP A 58 3.03 14.49 -11.14
C TRP A 58 3.00 15.65 -10.14
N LEU A 59 2.46 15.43 -8.93
CA LEU A 59 2.47 16.43 -7.86
C LEU A 59 3.89 16.88 -7.50
N ALA A 60 4.85 15.93 -7.45
CA ALA A 60 6.25 16.24 -7.17
C ALA A 60 6.86 17.20 -8.21
N SER A 61 6.40 17.14 -9.46
CA SER A 61 6.88 18.05 -10.53
C SER A 61 6.34 19.47 -10.43
N LEU A 62 5.29 19.70 -9.65
CA LEU A 62 4.60 21.00 -9.53
C LEU A 62 5.09 21.85 -8.36
N VAL A 63 5.78 21.26 -7.38
CA VAL A 63 6.18 21.95 -6.15
C VAL A 63 7.70 22.02 -6.01
N SER A 64 8.18 23.03 -5.26
CA SER A 64 9.60 23.12 -4.98
C SER A 64 10.09 21.96 -4.10
N PRO A 65 11.36 21.53 -4.23
CA PRO A 65 11.90 20.41 -3.44
C PRO A 65 11.69 20.57 -1.94
N ARG A 66 11.85 21.78 -1.42
CA ARG A 66 11.64 22.07 0.01
C ARG A 66 10.21 21.85 0.45
N VAL A 67 9.24 22.32 -0.34
CA VAL A 67 7.80 22.09 -0.04
C VAL A 67 7.48 20.62 -0.15
N LEU A 68 7.99 19.94 -1.18
CA LEU A 68 7.80 18.50 -1.38
C LEU A 68 8.31 17.70 -0.17
N THR A 69 9.52 17.98 0.34
CA THR A 69 10.10 17.34 1.52
C THR A 69 9.16 17.45 2.73
N TRP A 70 8.67 18.65 3.02
CA TRP A 70 7.74 18.84 4.14
C TRP A 70 6.40 18.12 3.93
N VAL A 71 5.84 18.19 2.73
CA VAL A 71 4.56 17.50 2.40
C VAL A 71 4.71 15.99 2.56
N ILE A 72 5.79 15.40 2.05
CA ILE A 72 6.05 13.95 2.17
C ILE A 72 6.26 13.56 3.64
N ALA A 73 7.07 14.30 4.39
CA ALA A 73 7.34 14.00 5.79
C ALA A 73 6.06 14.06 6.64
N LEU A 74 5.27 15.11 6.48
CA LEU A 74 3.99 15.25 7.18
C LEU A 74 2.99 14.16 6.78
N SER A 75 2.95 13.76 5.51
CA SER A 75 2.13 12.65 5.04
C SER A 75 2.53 11.35 5.74
N PHE A 76 3.82 11.05 5.85
CA PHE A 76 4.29 9.86 6.56
C PHE A 76 3.94 9.87 8.05
N PHE A 77 4.02 11.01 8.73
CA PHE A 77 3.57 11.12 10.13
C PHE A 77 2.06 10.91 10.26
N ALA A 78 1.27 11.48 9.34
CA ALA A 78 -0.17 11.26 9.30
C ALA A 78 -0.53 9.79 9.06
N PHE A 79 0.18 9.09 8.13
CA PHE A 79 -0.02 7.67 7.89
C PHE A 79 0.41 6.81 9.08
N GLY A 80 1.48 7.20 9.80
CA GLY A 80 1.88 6.55 11.04
C GLY A 80 0.78 6.62 12.10
N ALA A 81 0.19 7.78 12.30
CA ALA A 81 -0.95 7.95 13.20
C ALA A 81 -2.18 7.15 12.75
N TRP A 82 -2.48 7.16 11.45
CA TRP A 82 -3.62 6.40 10.89
C TRP A 82 -3.40 4.88 10.98
N ALA A 83 -2.19 4.39 10.78
CA ALA A 83 -1.88 2.96 10.88
C ALA A 83 -2.17 2.36 12.27
N LEU A 84 -2.22 3.18 13.32
CA LEU A 84 -2.59 2.73 14.67
C LEU A 84 -4.10 2.47 14.81
N LYS A 85 -4.94 3.07 13.95
CA LYS A 85 -6.39 2.89 13.99
C LYS A 85 -6.76 1.55 13.34
N PRO A 86 -7.57 0.70 14.01
CA PRO A 86 -8.10 -0.51 13.40
C PRO A 86 -9.02 -0.17 12.22
N ASP A 87 -8.85 -0.87 11.11
CA ASP A 87 -9.77 -0.80 9.98
C ASP A 87 -10.85 -1.86 10.08
N THR A 88 -12.05 -1.55 9.60
CA THR A 88 -13.20 -2.45 9.55
C THR A 88 -13.68 -2.59 8.11
N LEU A 89 -14.11 -3.81 7.74
CA LEU A 89 -14.76 -4.03 6.46
C LEU A 89 -16.23 -3.60 6.56
N GLU A 90 -16.67 -2.80 5.61
CA GLU A 90 -18.10 -2.59 5.38
C GLU A 90 -18.68 -3.80 4.62
N GLU A 91 -19.74 -4.42 5.18
CA GLU A 91 -20.23 -5.75 4.78
C GLU A 91 -20.98 -5.80 3.42
N ASN A 92 -21.03 -4.73 2.65
CA ASN A 92 -21.96 -4.51 1.54
C ASN A 92 -21.41 -4.70 0.12
N GLN A 93 -20.60 -5.74 -0.15
CA GLN A 93 -20.23 -6.04 -1.53
C GLN A 93 -20.72 -7.43 -1.99
N GLU A 94 -22.02 -7.52 -2.31
CA GLU A 94 -22.57 -8.65 -3.04
C GLU A 94 -22.23 -8.53 -4.54
N LEU A 95 -21.08 -9.03 -4.94
CA LEU A 95 -20.73 -9.21 -6.35
C LEU A 95 -21.20 -10.58 -6.83
N ARG A 96 -22.49 -10.71 -7.13
CA ARG A 96 -23.10 -11.94 -7.67
C ARG A 96 -22.96 -11.97 -9.20
N GLY A 97 -22.45 -13.07 -9.73
CA GLY A 97 -22.46 -13.38 -11.18
C GLY A 97 -21.16 -13.14 -11.93
N ALA A 98 -20.18 -12.44 -11.38
CA ALA A 98 -18.85 -12.32 -11.96
C ALA A 98 -17.96 -13.51 -11.57
N GLY A 99 -17.02 -13.91 -12.45
CA GLY A 99 -16.03 -14.94 -12.11
C GLY A 99 -15.15 -14.53 -10.94
N VAL A 100 -14.53 -15.52 -10.26
CA VAL A 100 -13.70 -15.30 -9.06
C VAL A 100 -12.66 -14.19 -9.22
N PHE A 101 -11.95 -14.16 -10.35
CA PHE A 101 -10.98 -13.13 -10.67
C PHE A 101 -11.63 -11.73 -10.70
N THR A 102 -12.71 -11.56 -11.46
CA THR A 102 -13.39 -10.27 -11.64
C THR A 102 -13.99 -9.77 -10.34
N THR A 103 -14.62 -10.70 -9.56
CA THR A 103 -15.16 -10.38 -8.23
C THR A 103 -14.07 -9.85 -7.31
N THR A 104 -12.93 -10.54 -7.26
CA THR A 104 -11.79 -10.13 -6.43
C THR A 104 -11.21 -8.80 -6.89
N LEU A 105 -11.00 -8.65 -8.20
CA LEU A 105 -10.46 -7.43 -8.79
C LEU A 105 -11.30 -6.21 -8.42
N ILE A 106 -12.63 -6.29 -8.63
CA ILE A 106 -13.51 -5.17 -8.33
C ILE A 106 -13.56 -4.89 -6.83
N ALA A 107 -13.70 -5.93 -6.00
CA ALA A 107 -13.76 -5.77 -4.54
C ALA A 107 -12.48 -5.12 -3.99
N PHE A 108 -11.30 -5.60 -4.39
CA PHE A 108 -10.04 -5.02 -3.98
C PHE A 108 -9.84 -3.62 -4.50
N PHE A 109 -10.12 -3.37 -5.78
CA PHE A 109 -9.99 -2.04 -6.36
C PHE A 109 -10.81 -1.00 -5.59
N LEU A 110 -12.06 -1.32 -5.25
CA LEU A 110 -12.95 -0.40 -4.54
C LEU A 110 -12.56 -0.21 -3.07
N VAL A 111 -12.17 -1.28 -2.37
CA VAL A 111 -11.76 -1.21 -0.95
C VAL A 111 -10.44 -0.47 -0.78
N GLU A 112 -9.54 -0.60 -1.76
CA GLU A 112 -8.23 0.05 -1.77
C GLU A 112 -8.30 1.54 -2.13
N MET A 113 -9.38 1.95 -2.81
CA MET A 113 -9.53 3.33 -3.26
C MET A 113 -9.62 4.30 -2.06
N GLY A 114 -8.67 5.24 -1.98
CA GLY A 114 -8.57 6.20 -0.86
C GLY A 114 -7.98 5.62 0.43
N ASP A 115 -7.42 4.41 0.38
CA ASP A 115 -6.79 3.80 1.55
C ASP A 115 -5.39 4.37 1.86
N LYS A 116 -4.91 4.10 3.08
CA LYS A 116 -3.60 4.56 3.58
C LYS A 116 -2.44 4.11 2.70
N THR A 117 -2.47 2.90 2.15
CA THR A 117 -1.42 2.38 1.28
C THR A 117 -1.45 2.98 -0.12
N GLN A 118 -2.61 3.33 -0.64
CA GLN A 118 -2.72 4.14 -1.86
C GLN A 118 -2.08 5.52 -1.65
N LEU A 119 -2.41 6.19 -0.55
CA LEU A 119 -1.83 7.50 -0.23
C LEU A 119 -0.33 7.41 0.09
N ALA A 120 0.12 6.33 0.76
CA ALA A 120 1.54 6.07 0.96
C ALA A 120 2.27 5.86 -0.37
N THR A 121 1.62 5.22 -1.36
CA THR A 121 2.17 5.06 -2.72
C THR A 121 2.35 6.41 -3.41
N VAL A 122 1.40 7.37 -3.24
CA VAL A 122 1.57 8.76 -3.71
C VAL A 122 2.83 9.39 -3.12
N ALA A 123 3.01 9.29 -1.81
CA ALA A 123 4.17 9.87 -1.11
C ALA A 123 5.49 9.21 -1.51
N LEU A 124 5.50 7.86 -1.65
CA LEU A 124 6.67 7.11 -2.10
C LEU A 124 7.05 7.47 -3.55
N ALA A 125 6.07 7.59 -4.44
CA ALA A 125 6.32 7.98 -5.83
C ALA A 125 6.77 9.44 -5.97
N ALA A 126 6.35 10.32 -5.07
CA ALA A 126 6.85 11.69 -4.99
C ALA A 126 8.30 11.75 -4.45
N ARG A 127 8.69 10.78 -3.58
CA ARG A 127 10.03 10.71 -2.99
C ARG A 127 11.05 10.07 -3.92
N TYR A 128 10.67 9.02 -4.63
CA TYR A 128 11.57 8.22 -5.46
C TYR A 128 11.35 8.52 -6.94
N GLU A 129 12.42 8.77 -7.69
CA GLU A 129 12.34 9.10 -9.12
C GLU A 129 11.86 7.93 -10.00
N SER A 130 11.84 6.70 -9.47
CA SER A 130 11.46 5.50 -10.23
C SER A 130 10.04 5.06 -9.91
N LEU A 131 9.06 5.62 -10.62
CA LEU A 131 7.65 5.18 -10.54
C LEU A 131 7.48 3.66 -10.74
N PRO A 132 8.11 3.00 -11.74
CA PRO A 132 7.95 1.55 -11.90
C PRO A 132 8.45 0.75 -10.70
N ALA A 133 9.56 1.17 -10.07
CA ALA A 133 10.09 0.49 -8.90
C ALA A 133 9.18 0.65 -7.67
N VAL A 134 8.59 1.84 -7.49
CA VAL A 134 7.62 2.09 -6.42
C VAL A 134 6.37 1.25 -6.62
N VAL A 135 5.77 1.29 -7.82
CA VAL A 135 4.54 0.55 -8.13
C VAL A 135 4.76 -0.96 -8.01
N ALA A 136 5.88 -1.48 -8.52
CA ALA A 136 6.23 -2.89 -8.36
C ALA A 136 6.42 -3.25 -6.88
N GLY A 137 7.13 -2.42 -6.12
CA GLY A 137 7.37 -2.64 -4.70
C GLY A 137 6.09 -2.62 -3.87
N THR A 138 5.24 -1.62 -4.05
CA THR A 138 3.96 -1.52 -3.33
C THR A 138 3.02 -2.67 -3.68
N THR A 139 2.98 -3.07 -4.96
CA THR A 139 2.20 -4.23 -5.41
C THR A 139 2.71 -5.54 -4.82
N LEU A 140 4.04 -5.74 -4.78
CA LEU A 140 4.64 -6.90 -4.12
C LEU A 140 4.33 -6.91 -2.62
N GLY A 141 4.41 -5.77 -1.96
CA GLY A 141 4.06 -5.63 -0.54
C GLY A 141 2.62 -6.06 -0.27
N MET A 142 1.68 -5.60 -1.09
CA MET A 142 0.27 -6.00 -1.03
C MET A 142 0.09 -7.52 -1.20
N VAL A 143 0.74 -8.11 -2.20
CA VAL A 143 0.67 -9.56 -2.45
C VAL A 143 1.27 -10.34 -1.28
N ILE A 144 2.41 -9.92 -0.74
CA ILE A 144 3.06 -10.56 0.43
C ILE A 144 2.14 -10.53 1.66
N ALA A 145 1.46 -9.43 1.91
CA ALA A 145 0.55 -9.31 3.05
C ALA A 145 -0.71 -10.16 2.90
N ASN A 146 -1.25 -10.25 1.68
CA ASN A 146 -2.54 -10.89 1.43
C ASN A 146 -2.43 -12.37 1.01
N ALA A 147 -1.32 -12.82 0.42
CA ALA A 147 -1.13 -14.21 0.02
C ALA A 147 -1.30 -15.21 1.17
N PRO A 148 -0.72 -15.00 2.37
CA PRO A 148 -0.95 -15.89 3.51
C PRO A 148 -2.44 -16.01 3.88
N ALA A 149 -3.18 -14.89 3.84
CA ALA A 149 -4.62 -14.87 4.11
C ALA A 149 -5.39 -15.73 3.11
N VAL A 150 -5.05 -15.64 1.82
CA VAL A 150 -5.68 -16.44 0.76
C VAL A 150 -5.31 -17.92 0.86
N TRP A 151 -4.06 -18.24 1.26
CA TRP A 151 -3.58 -19.64 1.30
C TRP A 151 -3.99 -20.39 2.55
N MET A 152 -3.93 -19.75 3.70
CA MET A 152 -4.10 -20.38 5.01
C MET A 152 -5.49 -20.13 5.61
N GLY A 153 -6.27 -19.20 5.04
CA GLY A 153 -7.60 -18.89 5.49
C GLY A 153 -7.66 -18.41 6.94
N GLU A 154 -8.78 -18.66 7.59
CA GLU A 154 -9.12 -18.17 8.92
C GLU A 154 -8.14 -18.62 10.04
N ALA A 155 -7.49 -19.77 9.85
CA ALA A 155 -6.57 -20.34 10.85
C ALA A 155 -5.34 -19.44 11.16
N LEU A 156 -4.90 -18.64 10.20
CA LEU A 156 -3.78 -17.72 10.38
C LEU A 156 -4.20 -16.41 11.06
N ALA A 157 -5.41 -15.94 10.80
CA ALA A 157 -5.92 -14.68 11.36
C ALA A 157 -5.86 -14.66 12.88
N HIS A 158 -6.11 -15.80 13.54
CA HIS A 158 -6.08 -15.95 15.00
C HIS A 158 -4.67 -16.00 15.61
N ARG A 159 -3.62 -16.22 14.81
CA ARG A 159 -2.23 -16.33 15.30
C ARG A 159 -1.43 -15.03 15.19
N ILE A 160 -1.87 -14.08 14.38
CA ILE A 160 -1.17 -12.82 14.15
C ILE A 160 -1.70 -11.76 15.12
N ASN A 161 -0.80 -11.17 15.91
CA ASN A 161 -1.17 -10.03 16.75
C ASN A 161 -1.23 -8.75 15.90
N MET A 162 -2.42 -8.44 15.39
CA MET A 162 -2.68 -7.30 14.51
C MET A 162 -2.31 -5.95 15.17
N ALA A 163 -2.40 -5.85 16.50
CA ALA A 163 -2.00 -4.63 17.20
C ALA A 163 -0.49 -4.38 17.11
N TRP A 164 0.34 -5.45 17.17
CA TRP A 164 1.78 -5.33 16.98
C TRP A 164 2.13 -4.94 15.53
N MET A 165 1.46 -5.53 14.53
CA MET A 165 1.70 -5.18 13.12
C MET A 165 1.41 -3.69 12.86
N ARG A 166 0.29 -3.17 13.36
CA ARG A 166 -0.04 -1.75 13.25
C ARG A 166 1.01 -0.83 13.92
N ARG A 167 1.54 -1.22 15.08
CA ARG A 167 2.60 -0.46 15.77
C ARG A 167 3.90 -0.44 14.98
N ILE A 168 4.29 -1.57 14.38
CA ILE A 168 5.48 -1.68 13.53
C ILE A 168 5.29 -0.81 12.28
N ALA A 169 4.15 -0.90 11.60
CA ALA A 169 3.83 -0.07 10.44
C ALA A 169 3.88 1.43 10.80
N ALA A 170 3.26 1.82 11.92
CA ALA A 170 3.30 3.20 12.41
C ALA A 170 4.73 3.68 12.67
N ALA A 171 5.56 2.86 13.33
CA ALA A 171 6.97 3.20 13.60
C ALA A 171 7.77 3.37 12.31
N LEU A 172 7.52 2.54 11.29
CA LEU A 172 8.18 2.66 9.98
C LEU A 172 7.77 3.94 9.26
N PHE A 173 6.49 4.29 9.25
CA PHE A 173 6.04 5.56 8.66
C PHE A 173 6.69 6.76 9.37
N VAL A 174 6.74 6.75 10.70
CA VAL A 174 7.41 7.80 11.48
C VAL A 174 8.90 7.87 11.14
N ALA A 175 9.59 6.72 11.08
CA ALA A 175 11.01 6.66 10.71
C ALA A 175 11.24 7.24 9.30
N LEU A 176 10.37 6.94 8.34
CA LEU A 176 10.45 7.52 6.98
C LEU A 176 10.22 9.03 6.99
N GLY A 177 9.25 9.51 7.76
CA GLY A 177 9.04 10.95 7.92
C GLY A 177 10.28 11.65 8.44
N ILE A 178 10.91 11.09 9.48
CA ILE A 178 12.17 11.61 10.04
C ILE A 178 13.30 11.53 9.01
N LEU A 179 13.50 10.39 8.35
CA LEU A 179 14.53 10.22 7.34
C LEU A 179 14.34 11.18 6.15
N THR A 180 13.09 11.48 5.79
CA THR A 180 12.78 12.45 4.73
C THR A 180 13.23 13.86 5.12
N LEU A 181 13.08 14.25 6.39
CA LEU A 181 13.52 15.56 6.88
C LEU A 181 15.03 15.63 7.08
N LEU A 182 15.67 14.51 7.42
CA LEU A 182 17.13 14.46 7.67
C LEU A 182 17.94 14.23 6.39
N ALA A 183 17.35 13.71 5.31
CA ALA A 183 18.04 13.54 4.04
C ALA A 183 18.38 14.92 3.46
N PRO A 184 19.65 15.25 3.27
CA PRO A 184 20.02 16.50 2.60
C PRO A 184 19.38 16.52 1.21
N GLU A 185 18.90 17.70 0.79
CA GLU A 185 18.27 17.94 -0.51
C GLU A 185 19.21 17.51 -1.66
N HIS A 186 19.13 16.27 -2.11
CA HIS A 186 19.79 15.80 -3.34
C HIS A 186 18.96 16.18 -4.57
N ALA A 187 18.46 17.41 -4.61
CA ALA A 187 17.74 17.95 -5.76
C ALA A 187 18.37 19.27 -6.19
N GLY A 188 19.59 19.23 -6.64
CA GLY A 188 20.26 20.45 -7.08
C GLY A 188 21.47 20.27 -7.96
N HIS A 189 21.56 19.21 -8.78
CA HIS A 189 22.65 19.08 -9.75
C HIS A 189 22.18 18.44 -11.07
N LEU A 190 21.21 19.04 -11.73
CA LEU A 190 21.02 18.92 -13.18
C LEU A 190 20.66 20.30 -13.74
N GLY A 191 21.60 21.21 -13.67
CA GLY A 191 21.45 22.53 -14.27
C GLY A 191 22.78 23.22 -14.32
N ASN A 192 23.72 22.73 -15.12
CA ASN A 192 24.75 23.50 -15.83
C ASN A 192 25.81 22.57 -16.47
N SER A 193 25.58 22.19 -17.69
CA SER A 193 26.61 22.03 -18.70
C SER A 193 25.96 21.88 -20.06
#